data_5422276a5f1dc553a87a017418de7381
#
_entry.id   5422276a5f1dc553a87a017418de7381
#
_cell.length_a   1.000
_cell.length_b   1.000
_cell.length_c   1.000
_cell.angle_alpha   90.00
_cell.angle_beta   90.00
_cell.angle_gamma   90.00
#
_symmetry.space_group_name_H-M   'P 1'
#
loop_
_entity.id
_entity.type
_entity.pdbx_description
1 polymer ?
#
loop_
_entity_poly.entity_id
_entity_poly.type
_entity_poly.pdbx_seq_one_letter_code
_entity_poly.pdbx_strand_id
1 'polypeptide(L)'
;IYLFKQFHIIPNASRTYLTGRSQPPLLTSFIMDVYNTYNLGPKWLKEHMDVAKEEYRTVWMGTKKPNARLVHKGLSRFYDINYTHDLAEAESGWDYTPRFNRRCLMYLPVDLNALLYKYEMDFAETARILGDAEEAEEWERAAAKRKRTMDKLMWSKSRGLYYDYNYFKEQRGTVASLAAYYPMWVGMVDDVKARALVKSLKRFEQKGGLSTTDSMPLGALVPGSMPMQWAYPNGWAPLHFIVVKGLQRYGYHAEARRIAMRWLHTNLRWFKHHGVFLEKYNVVNPEKPPVKGVYPSQTGFGWTNAIFERFCQ
;
A
#
# COMPACT_ATOMS: atom_id res chain seq x y z
N ILE A 1 -5.35 9.64 -15.42
CA ILE A 1 -6.31 9.58 -16.53
C ILE A 1 -5.59 9.49 -17.89
N TYR A 2 -4.75 10.45 -18.26
CA TYR A 2 -4.03 10.44 -19.56
C TYR A 2 -3.27 9.14 -19.80
N LEU A 3 -2.45 8.70 -18.84
CA LEU A 3 -1.67 7.47 -18.95
C LEU A 3 -2.55 6.23 -19.16
N PHE A 4 -3.67 6.14 -18.43
CA PHE A 4 -4.60 5.03 -18.62
C PHE A 4 -5.23 5.01 -20.01
N LYS A 5 -5.62 6.17 -20.54
CA LYS A 5 -6.17 6.28 -21.90
C LYS A 5 -5.16 5.88 -22.99
N GLN A 6 -3.85 6.10 -22.76
CA GLN A 6 -2.80 5.76 -23.70
C GLN A 6 -2.37 4.29 -23.62
N PHE A 7 -2.22 3.76 -22.41
CA PHE A 7 -1.60 2.46 -22.16
C PHE A 7 -2.58 1.38 -21.70
N HIS A 8 -3.85 1.72 -21.44
CA HIS A 8 -4.86 0.86 -20.82
C HIS A 8 -4.45 0.28 -19.45
N ILE A 9 -3.42 0.85 -18.86
CA ILE A 9 -2.96 0.71 -17.48
C ILE A 9 -2.43 2.06 -17.02
N ILE A 10 -2.23 2.25 -15.71
CA ILE A 10 -1.38 3.33 -15.21
C ILE A 10 0.01 2.72 -15.06
N PRO A 11 0.94 2.92 -16.01
CA PRO A 11 2.21 2.20 -16.01
C PRO A 11 3.05 2.54 -14.77
N ASN A 12 3.89 1.60 -14.36
CA ASN A 12 4.75 1.73 -13.20
C ASN A 12 5.70 2.95 -13.31
N ALA A 13 6.18 3.24 -14.52
CA ALA A 13 6.84 4.50 -14.87
C ALA A 13 6.76 4.76 -16.38
N SER A 14 7.10 5.98 -16.80
CA SER A 14 7.13 6.42 -18.21
C SER A 14 8.37 5.93 -18.95
N ARG A 15 8.71 4.64 -18.79
CA ARG A 15 9.80 3.95 -19.51
C ARG A 15 9.24 2.70 -20.16
N THR A 16 9.65 2.41 -21.39
CA THR A 16 9.13 1.28 -22.19
C THR A 16 9.20 -0.06 -21.45
N TYR A 17 10.30 -0.33 -20.73
CA TYR A 17 10.51 -1.56 -19.96
C TYR A 17 9.68 -1.61 -18.64
N LEU A 18 8.97 -0.53 -18.30
CA LEU A 18 8.10 -0.45 -17.12
C LEU A 18 6.60 -0.37 -17.46
N THR A 19 6.25 -0.46 -18.76
CA THR A 19 4.85 -0.43 -19.22
C THR A 19 4.16 -1.81 -19.15
N GLY A 20 4.89 -2.86 -18.78
CA GLY A 20 4.35 -4.22 -18.63
C GLY A 20 3.56 -4.46 -17.34
N ARG A 21 3.54 -3.49 -16.42
CA ARG A 21 2.87 -3.56 -15.11
C ARG A 21 2.24 -2.23 -14.72
N SER A 22 1.23 -2.30 -13.87
CA SER A 22 0.52 -1.11 -13.37
C SER A 22 1.20 -0.51 -12.15
N GLN A 23 0.75 0.66 -11.74
CA GLN A 23 0.95 1.20 -10.39
C GLN A 23 -0.09 0.57 -9.43
N PRO A 24 0.18 0.48 -8.11
CA PRO A 24 -0.85 0.16 -7.13
C PRO A 24 -2.08 1.05 -7.28
N PRO A 25 -3.30 0.51 -7.05
CA PRO A 25 -4.55 1.23 -7.32
C PRO A 25 -4.81 2.34 -6.29
N LEU A 26 -4.35 3.54 -6.58
CA LEU A 26 -4.53 4.76 -5.79
C LEU A 26 -5.32 5.84 -6.54
N LEU A 27 -5.76 5.58 -7.78
CA LEU A 27 -6.38 6.59 -8.64
C LEU A 27 -7.63 7.20 -8.02
N THR A 28 -8.53 6.39 -7.44
CA THR A 28 -9.75 6.93 -6.81
C THR A 28 -9.44 7.84 -5.64
N SER A 29 -8.44 7.48 -4.81
CA SER A 29 -7.98 8.33 -3.71
C SER A 29 -7.49 9.69 -4.21
N PHE A 30 -6.70 9.72 -5.31
CA PHE A 30 -6.27 10.98 -5.93
C PHE A 30 -7.44 11.79 -6.48
N ILE A 31 -8.41 11.14 -7.14
CA ILE A 31 -9.59 11.83 -7.68
C ILE A 31 -10.38 12.46 -6.54
N MET A 32 -10.66 11.73 -5.47
CA MET A 32 -11.40 12.23 -4.31
C MET A 32 -10.64 13.35 -3.60
N ASP A 33 -9.34 13.23 -3.42
CA ASP A 33 -8.51 14.29 -2.79
C ASP A 33 -8.54 15.58 -3.64
N VAL A 34 -8.39 15.48 -4.96
CA VAL A 34 -8.46 16.63 -5.88
C VAL A 34 -9.86 17.23 -5.88
N TYR A 35 -10.91 16.40 -5.98
CA TYR A 35 -12.30 16.83 -5.95
C TYR A 35 -12.61 17.67 -4.69
N ASN A 36 -12.23 17.15 -3.51
CA ASN A 36 -12.50 17.80 -2.24
C ASN A 36 -11.63 19.05 -2.03
N THR A 37 -10.34 19.01 -2.42
CA THR A 37 -9.40 20.11 -2.21
C THR A 37 -9.75 21.34 -3.05
N TYR A 38 -10.16 21.12 -4.28
CA TYR A 38 -10.46 22.21 -5.23
C TYR A 38 -11.95 22.51 -5.38
N ASN A 39 -12.82 21.85 -4.60
CA ASN A 39 -14.27 22.06 -4.64
C ASN A 39 -14.85 21.90 -6.06
N LEU A 40 -14.46 20.83 -6.75
CA LEU A 40 -14.84 20.61 -8.14
C LEU A 40 -16.29 20.11 -8.24
N GLY A 41 -16.93 20.38 -9.39
CA GLY A 41 -18.34 20.00 -9.59
C GLY A 41 -18.56 18.49 -9.85
N PRO A 42 -19.83 17.99 -9.68
CA PRO A 42 -20.17 16.57 -9.87
C PRO A 42 -19.84 16.03 -11.27
N LYS A 43 -19.91 16.87 -12.29
CA LYS A 43 -19.55 16.49 -13.67
C LYS A 43 -18.09 16.09 -13.78
N TRP A 44 -17.18 16.88 -13.18
CA TRP A 44 -15.75 16.56 -13.15
C TRP A 44 -15.51 15.23 -12.42
N LEU A 45 -16.16 15.04 -11.27
CA LEU A 45 -16.04 13.81 -10.49
C LEU A 45 -16.46 12.59 -11.30
N LYS A 46 -17.65 12.67 -11.98
CA LYS A 46 -18.15 11.58 -12.82
C LYS A 46 -17.17 11.21 -13.93
N GLU A 47 -16.72 12.20 -14.71
CA GLU A 47 -15.80 11.98 -15.84
C GLU A 47 -14.51 11.26 -15.43
N HIS A 48 -13.97 11.57 -14.23
CA HIS A 48 -12.73 10.99 -13.74
C HIS A 48 -12.95 9.62 -13.10
N MET A 49 -14.07 9.44 -12.37
CA MET A 49 -14.42 8.16 -11.77
C MET A 49 -14.85 7.12 -12.81
N ASP A 50 -15.45 7.50 -13.91
CA ASP A 50 -15.76 6.57 -15.00
C ASP A 50 -14.48 5.93 -15.55
N VAL A 51 -13.39 6.69 -15.67
CA VAL A 51 -12.08 6.16 -16.07
C VAL A 51 -11.50 5.22 -15.00
N ALA A 52 -11.66 5.56 -13.72
CA ALA A 52 -11.20 4.69 -12.63
C ALA A 52 -12.03 3.38 -12.55
N LYS A 53 -13.33 3.44 -12.84
CA LYS A 53 -14.18 2.24 -12.98
C LYS A 53 -13.73 1.35 -14.13
N GLU A 54 -13.32 1.94 -15.25
CA GLU A 54 -12.78 1.17 -16.37
C GLU A 54 -11.44 0.51 -15.99
N GLU A 55 -10.51 1.24 -15.35
CA GLU A 55 -9.27 0.69 -14.83
C GLU A 55 -9.54 -0.46 -13.85
N TYR A 56 -10.44 -0.28 -12.89
CA TYR A 56 -10.83 -1.31 -11.94
C TYR A 56 -11.29 -2.58 -12.65
N ARG A 57 -12.23 -2.47 -13.60
CA ARG A 57 -12.81 -3.61 -14.32
C ARG A 57 -11.78 -4.31 -15.22
N THR A 58 -11.01 -3.54 -15.97
CA THR A 58 -10.15 -4.10 -17.03
C THR A 58 -8.80 -4.56 -16.50
N VAL A 59 -8.20 -3.82 -15.57
CA VAL A 59 -6.86 -4.12 -15.03
C VAL A 59 -7.00 -5.03 -13.80
N TRP A 60 -7.68 -4.56 -12.77
CA TRP A 60 -7.68 -5.22 -11.46
C TRP A 60 -8.64 -6.40 -11.38
N MET A 61 -9.81 -6.31 -12.00
CA MET A 61 -10.79 -7.39 -12.08
C MET A 61 -10.65 -8.26 -13.34
N GLY A 62 -9.73 -7.90 -14.22
CA GLY A 62 -9.28 -8.77 -15.30
C GLY A 62 -10.29 -9.05 -16.41
N THR A 63 -11.28 -8.16 -16.67
CA THR A 63 -12.27 -8.40 -17.72
C THR A 63 -11.64 -8.48 -19.12
N LYS A 64 -10.55 -7.74 -19.39
CA LYS A 64 -9.78 -7.82 -20.63
C LYS A 64 -8.68 -8.88 -20.60
N LYS A 65 -8.23 -9.30 -19.41
CA LYS A 65 -7.16 -10.30 -19.24
C LYS A 65 -7.48 -11.21 -18.06
N PRO A 66 -8.35 -12.22 -18.26
CA PRO A 66 -8.75 -13.15 -17.21
C PRO A 66 -7.53 -13.82 -16.54
N ASN A 67 -7.63 -14.05 -15.24
CA ASN A 67 -6.61 -14.73 -14.42
C ASN A 67 -5.23 -14.02 -14.35
N ALA A 68 -5.10 -12.81 -14.88
CA ALA A 68 -3.88 -12.04 -14.70
C ALA A 68 -3.74 -11.57 -13.23
N ARG A 69 -4.72 -10.80 -12.77
CA ARG A 69 -4.72 -10.25 -11.40
C ARG A 69 -5.81 -10.86 -10.51
N LEU A 70 -7.05 -10.92 -10.97
CA LEU A 70 -8.14 -11.58 -10.24
C LEU A 70 -7.98 -13.11 -10.30
N VAL A 71 -7.61 -13.76 -9.19
CA VAL A 71 -7.19 -15.17 -9.24
C VAL A 71 -7.85 -16.07 -8.21
N HIS A 72 -8.31 -15.54 -7.06
CA HIS A 72 -8.84 -16.41 -6.01
C HIS A 72 -9.93 -15.74 -5.17
N LYS A 73 -11.13 -16.32 -5.14
CA LYS A 73 -12.27 -15.90 -4.29
C LYS A 73 -12.60 -14.39 -4.37
N GLY A 74 -12.42 -13.77 -5.53
CA GLY A 74 -12.68 -12.34 -5.74
C GLY A 74 -11.55 -11.42 -5.27
N LEU A 75 -10.39 -11.97 -4.93
CA LEU A 75 -9.20 -11.21 -4.57
C LEU A 75 -8.15 -11.23 -5.69
N SER A 76 -7.39 -10.14 -5.76
CA SER A 76 -6.39 -9.91 -6.80
C SER A 76 -4.96 -10.04 -6.27
N ARG A 77 -4.04 -10.34 -7.19
CA ARG A 77 -2.59 -10.36 -6.98
C ARG A 77 -1.91 -9.28 -7.82
N PHE A 78 -0.65 -8.99 -7.54
CA PHE A 78 0.22 -8.26 -8.45
C PHE A 78 0.64 -9.11 -9.65
N TYR A 79 0.93 -8.43 -10.76
CA TYR A 79 1.17 -9.09 -12.05
C TYR A 79 2.09 -8.25 -12.95
N ASP A 80 2.86 -8.90 -13.79
CA ASP A 80 3.58 -8.30 -14.92
C ASP A 80 3.36 -9.16 -16.17
N ILE A 81 3.38 -8.55 -17.35
CA ILE A 81 3.13 -9.28 -18.62
C ILE A 81 4.12 -10.40 -18.91
N ASN A 82 5.35 -10.31 -18.37
CA ASN A 82 6.36 -11.35 -18.50
C ASN A 82 6.15 -12.53 -17.54
N TYR A 83 5.15 -12.45 -16.66
CA TYR A 83 4.75 -13.51 -15.76
C TYR A 83 5.87 -14.02 -14.84
N THR A 84 6.74 -13.14 -14.37
CA THR A 84 7.79 -13.45 -13.40
C THR A 84 7.46 -12.93 -12.02
N HIS A 85 7.96 -13.61 -10.98
CA HIS A 85 7.71 -13.23 -9.59
C HIS A 85 8.31 -11.86 -9.25
N ASP A 86 9.52 -11.61 -9.68
CA ASP A 86 10.25 -10.37 -9.36
C ASP A 86 9.61 -9.15 -10.03
N LEU A 87 9.15 -9.28 -11.28
CA LEU A 87 8.46 -8.19 -11.97
C LEU A 87 7.04 -7.96 -11.44
N ALA A 88 6.33 -9.01 -11.04
CA ALA A 88 5.05 -8.88 -10.34
C ALA A 88 5.24 -8.22 -8.96
N GLU A 89 6.32 -8.52 -8.25
CA GLU A 89 6.66 -7.84 -7.00
C GLU A 89 6.93 -6.35 -7.22
N ALA A 90 7.60 -5.99 -8.32
CA ALA A 90 7.84 -4.60 -8.68
C ALA A 90 6.54 -3.80 -8.96
N GLU A 91 5.43 -4.45 -9.40
CA GLU A 91 4.12 -3.81 -9.50
C GLU A 91 3.58 -3.34 -8.14
N SER A 92 3.97 -3.99 -7.06
CA SER A 92 3.56 -3.61 -5.71
C SER A 92 4.13 -2.27 -5.24
N GLY A 93 5.19 -1.79 -5.88
CA GLY A 93 6.01 -0.70 -5.41
C GLY A 93 6.95 -1.07 -4.25
N TRP A 94 6.91 -2.34 -3.78
CA TRP A 94 7.77 -2.86 -2.72
C TRP A 94 8.82 -3.80 -3.32
N ASP A 95 9.52 -3.34 -4.32
CA ASP A 95 10.55 -4.10 -4.99
C ASP A 95 11.65 -4.52 -4.00
N TYR A 96 11.89 -5.84 -3.97
CA TYR A 96 12.75 -6.55 -3.02
C TYR A 96 12.26 -6.50 -1.57
N THR A 97 11.11 -7.18 -1.36
CA THR A 97 10.50 -7.39 -0.06
C THR A 97 10.47 -8.88 0.34
N PRO A 98 10.60 -9.23 1.63
CA PRO A 98 10.46 -10.61 2.08
C PRO A 98 9.00 -11.10 2.13
N ARG A 99 8.01 -10.23 1.94
CA ARG A 99 6.57 -10.52 2.09
C ARG A 99 6.12 -11.76 1.35
N PHE A 100 6.60 -11.95 0.13
CA PHE A 100 6.14 -12.98 -0.79
C PHE A 100 7.10 -14.17 -0.91
N ASN A 101 8.16 -14.20 -0.11
CA ASN A 101 9.18 -15.23 -0.20
C ASN A 101 9.63 -15.48 -1.67
N ARG A 102 9.86 -14.41 -2.43
CA ARG A 102 10.22 -14.38 -3.86
C ARG A 102 9.20 -15.09 -4.78
N ARG A 103 7.94 -15.21 -4.35
CA ARG A 103 6.86 -15.89 -5.09
C ARG A 103 5.61 -15.03 -5.20
N CYS A 104 5.78 -13.75 -5.54
CA CYS A 104 4.70 -12.74 -5.57
C CYS A 104 3.44 -13.22 -6.30
N LEU A 105 3.58 -13.86 -7.46
CA LEU A 105 2.45 -14.39 -8.24
C LEU A 105 1.59 -15.44 -7.50
N MET A 106 2.07 -15.99 -6.40
CA MET A 106 1.33 -16.98 -5.59
C MET A 106 0.60 -16.36 -4.39
N TYR A 107 0.70 -15.03 -4.22
CA TYR A 107 0.13 -14.35 -3.06
C TYR A 107 -0.99 -13.41 -3.44
N LEU A 108 -1.94 -13.29 -2.52
CA LEU A 108 -2.94 -12.22 -2.48
C LEU A 108 -2.43 -11.18 -1.48
N PRO A 109 -1.97 -10.01 -1.95
CA PRO A 109 -1.42 -8.99 -1.07
C PRO A 109 -2.50 -8.27 -0.27
N VAL A 110 -2.23 -7.97 1.00
CA VAL A 110 -3.15 -7.24 1.89
C VAL A 110 -3.39 -5.84 1.39
N ASP A 111 -2.33 -5.11 1.07
CA ASP A 111 -2.36 -3.73 0.59
C ASP A 111 -3.15 -3.58 -0.71
N LEU A 112 -2.85 -4.39 -1.73
CA LEU A 112 -3.60 -4.38 -2.99
C LEU A 112 -5.11 -4.56 -2.76
N ASN A 113 -5.49 -5.58 -2.00
CA ASN A 113 -6.91 -5.88 -1.80
C ASN A 113 -7.62 -4.86 -0.89
N ALA A 114 -6.89 -4.21 0.03
CA ALA A 114 -7.40 -3.07 0.78
C ALA A 114 -7.59 -1.83 -0.10
N LEU A 115 -6.68 -1.59 -1.05
CA LEU A 115 -6.82 -0.50 -2.03
C LEU A 115 -8.01 -0.73 -2.97
N LEU A 116 -8.26 -1.97 -3.39
CA LEU A 116 -9.43 -2.31 -4.20
C LEU A 116 -10.74 -2.17 -3.40
N TYR A 117 -10.74 -2.49 -2.10
CA TYR A 117 -11.85 -2.16 -1.21
C TYR A 117 -12.10 -0.64 -1.18
N LYS A 118 -11.03 0.17 -1.11
CA LYS A 118 -11.17 1.63 -1.16
C LYS A 118 -11.76 2.10 -2.49
N TYR A 119 -11.35 1.53 -3.62
CA TYR A 119 -11.96 1.82 -4.93
C TYR A 119 -13.46 1.61 -4.89
N GLU A 120 -13.91 0.47 -4.40
CA GLU A 120 -15.33 0.11 -4.28
C GLU A 120 -16.09 1.11 -3.40
N MET A 121 -15.50 1.53 -2.27
CA MET A 121 -16.11 2.54 -1.40
C MET A 121 -16.11 3.96 -2.01
N ASP A 122 -15.05 4.35 -2.73
CA ASP A 122 -15.00 5.64 -3.43
C ASP A 122 -16.01 5.69 -4.58
N PHE A 123 -16.25 4.58 -5.28
CA PHE A 123 -17.31 4.46 -6.27
C PHE A 123 -18.70 4.59 -5.64
N ALA A 124 -18.92 3.94 -4.48
CA ALA A 124 -20.17 4.07 -3.74
C ALA A 124 -20.43 5.51 -3.29
N GLU A 125 -19.41 6.19 -2.76
CA GLU A 125 -19.50 7.59 -2.36
C GLU A 125 -19.78 8.50 -3.58
N THR A 126 -19.09 8.26 -4.69
CA THR A 126 -19.31 8.99 -5.94
C THR A 126 -20.73 8.81 -6.45
N ALA A 127 -21.25 7.58 -6.45
CA ALA A 127 -22.62 7.31 -6.89
C ALA A 127 -23.65 8.06 -6.01
N ARG A 128 -23.46 8.13 -4.69
CA ARG A 128 -24.30 8.95 -3.81
C ARG A 128 -24.25 10.44 -4.14
N ILE A 129 -23.04 10.99 -4.37
CA ILE A 129 -22.86 12.40 -4.76
C ILE A 129 -23.61 12.69 -6.07
N LEU A 130 -23.67 11.73 -6.98
CA LEU A 130 -24.34 11.84 -8.27
C LEU A 130 -25.84 11.49 -8.21
N GLY A 131 -26.37 11.06 -7.06
CA GLY A 131 -27.78 10.74 -6.85
C GLY A 131 -28.17 9.32 -7.30
N ASP A 132 -27.22 8.44 -7.56
CA ASP A 132 -27.43 7.03 -7.95
C ASP A 132 -27.30 6.11 -6.74
N ALA A 133 -28.41 5.91 -6.02
CA ALA A 133 -28.43 5.07 -4.82
C ALA A 133 -28.28 3.58 -5.16
N GLU A 134 -28.77 3.11 -6.29
CA GLU A 134 -28.68 1.72 -6.71
C GLU A 134 -27.21 1.33 -7.01
N GLU A 135 -26.50 2.14 -7.78
CA GLU A 135 -25.07 1.94 -8.04
C GLU A 135 -24.26 2.01 -6.73
N ALA A 136 -24.61 2.91 -5.81
CA ALA A 136 -23.93 3.01 -4.51
C ALA A 136 -24.04 1.71 -3.72
N GLU A 137 -25.26 1.13 -3.63
CA GLU A 137 -25.45 -0.16 -2.93
C GLU A 137 -24.73 -1.31 -3.61
N GLU A 138 -24.64 -1.35 -4.94
CA GLU A 138 -23.87 -2.37 -5.66
C GLU A 138 -22.40 -2.36 -5.26
N TRP A 139 -21.78 -1.18 -5.24
CA TRP A 139 -20.40 -1.04 -4.84
C TRP A 139 -20.16 -1.37 -3.37
N GLU A 140 -21.09 -1.01 -2.47
CA GLU A 140 -21.02 -1.40 -1.07
C GLU A 140 -21.11 -2.92 -0.87
N ARG A 141 -21.97 -3.60 -1.64
CA ARG A 141 -22.04 -5.07 -1.62
C ARG A 141 -20.71 -5.69 -2.09
N ALA A 142 -20.08 -5.12 -3.11
CA ALA A 142 -18.76 -5.57 -3.59
C ALA A 142 -17.69 -5.38 -2.51
N ALA A 143 -17.62 -4.21 -1.90
CA ALA A 143 -16.69 -3.89 -0.81
C ALA A 143 -16.89 -4.82 0.40
N ALA A 144 -18.14 -5.02 0.82
CA ALA A 144 -18.47 -5.92 1.93
C ALA A 144 -18.06 -7.37 1.64
N LYS A 145 -18.20 -7.84 0.39
CA LYS A 145 -17.76 -9.18 -0.03
C LYS A 145 -16.23 -9.29 0.06
N ARG A 146 -15.51 -8.30 -0.46
CA ARG A 146 -14.04 -8.25 -0.40
C ARG A 146 -13.56 -8.26 1.06
N LYS A 147 -14.12 -7.39 1.89
CA LYS A 147 -13.81 -7.34 3.33
C LYS A 147 -13.98 -8.69 4.01
N ARG A 148 -15.14 -9.36 3.84
CA ARG A 148 -15.39 -10.68 4.43
C ARG A 148 -14.35 -11.72 3.99
N THR A 149 -13.96 -11.69 2.71
CA THR A 149 -12.96 -12.62 2.17
C THR A 149 -11.58 -12.34 2.75
N MET A 150 -11.17 -11.07 2.82
CA MET A 150 -9.90 -10.66 3.43
C MET A 150 -9.86 -11.02 4.92
N ASP A 151 -10.92 -10.75 5.67
CA ASP A 151 -11.02 -11.10 7.10
C ASP A 151 -10.85 -12.61 7.31
N LYS A 152 -11.47 -13.42 6.47
CA LYS A 152 -11.38 -14.88 6.55
C LYS A 152 -9.97 -15.41 6.22
N LEU A 153 -9.38 -14.93 5.15
CA LEU A 153 -8.12 -15.48 4.62
C LEU A 153 -6.87 -14.84 5.26
N MET A 154 -6.89 -13.53 5.47
CA MET A 154 -5.69 -12.75 5.80
C MET A 154 -5.58 -12.38 7.29
N TRP A 155 -6.70 -12.21 8.01
CA TRP A 155 -6.67 -11.82 9.42
C TRP A 155 -6.19 -12.96 10.34
N SER A 156 -5.15 -12.70 11.12
CA SER A 156 -4.69 -13.60 12.18
C SER A 156 -5.12 -13.07 13.56
N LYS A 157 -6.16 -13.69 14.14
CA LYS A 157 -6.65 -13.31 15.47
C LYS A 157 -5.58 -13.44 16.56
N SER A 158 -4.77 -14.50 16.50
CA SER A 158 -3.72 -14.77 17.50
C SER A 158 -2.56 -13.78 17.43
N ARG A 159 -2.26 -13.23 16.23
CA ARG A 159 -1.17 -12.29 16.01
C ARG A 159 -1.64 -10.82 15.96
N GLY A 160 -2.95 -10.58 15.85
CA GLY A 160 -3.55 -9.24 15.76
C GLY A 160 -3.15 -8.46 14.52
N LEU A 161 -2.89 -9.14 13.39
CA LEU A 161 -2.42 -8.55 12.13
C LEU A 161 -3.05 -9.25 10.92
N TYR A 162 -3.15 -8.51 9.81
CA TYR A 162 -3.36 -9.09 8.49
C TYR A 162 -2.02 -9.57 7.91
N TYR A 163 -2.07 -10.67 7.17
CA TYR A 163 -0.93 -11.27 6.45
C TYR A 163 -1.30 -11.50 5.00
N ASP A 164 -0.34 -11.33 4.11
CA ASP A 164 -0.50 -11.76 2.71
C ASP A 164 -0.86 -13.25 2.68
N TYR A 165 -1.74 -13.64 1.77
CA TYR A 165 -2.25 -15.01 1.70
C TYR A 165 -1.70 -15.75 0.50
N ASN A 166 -0.99 -16.86 0.73
CA ASN A 166 -0.55 -17.74 -0.33
C ASN A 166 -1.72 -18.65 -0.73
N TYR A 167 -2.32 -18.38 -1.88
CA TYR A 167 -3.51 -19.11 -2.33
C TYR A 167 -3.23 -20.47 -2.96
N PHE A 168 -1.96 -20.75 -3.34
CA PHE A 168 -1.52 -22.08 -3.75
C PHE A 168 -1.37 -23.04 -2.56
N LYS A 169 -0.82 -22.52 -1.45
CA LYS A 169 -0.64 -23.30 -0.21
C LYS A 169 -1.82 -23.18 0.74
N GLU A 170 -2.83 -22.40 0.39
CA GLU A 170 -4.00 -22.08 1.21
C GLU A 170 -3.66 -21.65 2.65
N GLN A 171 -2.60 -20.85 2.79
CA GLN A 171 -2.11 -20.41 4.11
C GLN A 171 -1.68 -18.96 4.10
N ARG A 172 -1.71 -18.33 5.28
CA ARG A 172 -1.15 -17.00 5.50
C ARG A 172 0.35 -17.03 5.35
N GLY A 173 0.92 -15.95 4.81
CA GLY A 173 2.35 -15.69 4.86
C GLY A 173 2.85 -15.57 6.30
N THR A 174 4.15 -15.65 6.47
CA THR A 174 4.80 -15.62 7.79
C THR A 174 5.38 -14.26 8.14
N VAL A 175 5.59 -13.38 7.15
CA VAL A 175 6.20 -12.07 7.33
C VAL A 175 5.15 -11.06 7.79
N ALA A 176 5.37 -10.46 8.96
CA ALA A 176 4.61 -9.31 9.40
C ALA A 176 5.18 -8.05 8.76
N SER A 177 4.34 -7.24 8.13
CA SER A 177 4.72 -6.02 7.44
C SER A 177 3.71 -4.89 7.65
N LEU A 178 4.11 -3.66 7.33
CA LEU A 178 3.22 -2.50 7.42
C LEU A 178 2.06 -2.55 6.40
N ALA A 179 2.06 -3.49 5.45
CA ALA A 179 0.90 -3.76 4.62
C ALA A 179 -0.36 -4.10 5.44
N ALA A 180 -0.18 -4.67 6.64
CA ALA A 180 -1.26 -4.97 7.58
C ALA A 180 -2.08 -3.75 8.03
N TYR A 181 -1.59 -2.53 7.83
CA TYR A 181 -2.27 -1.29 8.23
C TYR A 181 -3.06 -0.62 7.09
N TYR A 182 -2.94 -1.10 5.85
CA TYR A 182 -3.79 -0.63 4.74
C TYR A 182 -5.28 -0.82 5.03
N PRO A 183 -5.75 -1.97 5.55
CA PRO A 183 -7.14 -2.13 5.97
C PRO A 183 -7.62 -1.10 7.00
N MET A 184 -6.75 -0.66 7.91
CA MET A 184 -7.04 0.40 8.87
C MET A 184 -7.12 1.77 8.18
N TRP A 185 -6.19 2.07 7.30
CA TRP A 185 -6.18 3.33 6.55
C TRP A 185 -7.43 3.52 5.69
N VAL A 186 -7.87 2.46 4.99
CA VAL A 186 -9.08 2.54 4.14
C VAL A 186 -10.40 2.45 4.91
N GLY A 187 -10.37 2.30 6.24
CA GLY A 187 -11.59 2.23 7.07
C GLY A 187 -12.29 0.87 7.04
N MET A 188 -11.59 -0.21 6.65
CA MET A 188 -12.18 -1.52 6.49
C MET A 188 -12.35 -2.28 7.82
N VAL A 189 -11.55 -1.99 8.85
CA VAL A 189 -11.53 -2.77 10.09
C VAL A 189 -12.60 -2.32 11.09
N ASP A 190 -13.02 -3.23 11.95
CA ASP A 190 -13.81 -2.92 13.13
C ASP A 190 -12.91 -2.47 14.32
N ASP A 191 -13.51 -1.95 15.38
CA ASP A 191 -12.78 -1.45 16.56
C ASP A 191 -11.94 -2.54 17.25
N VAL A 192 -12.39 -3.79 17.21
CA VAL A 192 -11.64 -4.91 17.80
C VAL A 192 -10.33 -5.14 17.05
N LYS A 193 -10.40 -5.14 15.73
CA LYS A 193 -9.21 -5.27 14.88
C LYS A 193 -8.33 -4.02 14.94
N ALA A 194 -8.94 -2.82 14.99
CA ALA A 194 -8.19 -1.58 15.15
C ALA A 194 -7.36 -1.59 16.44
N ARG A 195 -7.94 -1.95 17.57
CA ARG A 195 -7.19 -2.11 18.84
C ARG A 195 -6.07 -3.14 18.75
N ALA A 196 -6.32 -4.27 18.07
CA ALA A 196 -5.29 -5.30 17.88
C ALA A 196 -4.12 -4.81 17.00
N LEU A 197 -4.42 -4.08 15.92
CA LEU A 197 -3.43 -3.46 15.06
C LEU A 197 -2.58 -2.44 15.84
N VAL A 198 -3.21 -1.57 16.63
CA VAL A 198 -2.50 -0.60 17.49
C VAL A 198 -1.57 -1.31 18.48
N LYS A 199 -2.04 -2.37 19.14
CA LYS A 199 -1.19 -3.17 20.04
C LYS A 199 -0.01 -3.81 19.31
N SER A 200 -0.16 -4.13 18.04
CA SER A 200 0.87 -4.77 17.22
C SER A 200 1.91 -3.79 16.66
N LEU A 201 1.69 -2.46 16.75
CA LEU A 201 2.65 -1.44 16.29
C LEU A 201 4.05 -1.60 16.90
N LYS A 202 4.13 -2.05 18.16
CA LYS A 202 5.41 -2.28 18.86
C LYS A 202 6.38 -3.22 18.11
N ARG A 203 5.87 -4.03 17.18
CA ARG A 203 6.69 -4.91 16.34
C ARG A 203 7.51 -4.15 15.31
N PHE A 204 7.00 -3.01 14.88
CA PHE A 204 7.57 -2.18 13.81
C PHE A 204 8.19 -0.90 14.34
N GLU A 205 7.82 -0.48 15.56
CA GLU A 205 8.20 0.80 16.12
C GLU A 205 9.66 0.79 16.57
N GLN A 206 10.47 1.66 15.97
CA GLN A 206 11.90 1.80 16.17
C GLN A 206 12.25 3.23 16.61
N LYS A 207 13.53 3.50 16.90
CA LYS A 207 14.04 4.82 17.33
C LYS A 207 13.67 5.92 16.30
N GLY A 208 13.80 5.62 15.01
CA GLY A 208 13.61 6.58 13.92
C GLY A 208 12.26 6.54 13.21
N GLY A 209 11.32 5.73 13.67
CA GLY A 209 10.01 5.55 13.02
C GLY A 209 9.60 4.09 12.96
N LEU A 210 8.91 3.70 11.88
CA LEU A 210 8.43 2.33 11.66
C LEU A 210 9.31 1.59 10.65
N SER A 211 9.79 0.40 11.03
CA SER A 211 10.41 -0.52 10.08
C SER A 211 9.36 -1.14 9.16
N THR A 212 9.73 -1.39 7.92
CA THR A 212 8.83 -1.91 6.87
C THR A 212 8.24 -3.28 7.21
N THR A 213 9.07 -4.13 7.82
CA THR A 213 8.67 -5.43 8.38
C THR A 213 9.11 -5.52 9.85
N ASP A 214 8.61 -6.51 10.58
CA ASP A 214 9.23 -6.84 11.87
C ASP A 214 10.66 -7.37 11.69
N SER A 215 11.43 -7.39 12.78
CA SER A 215 12.80 -7.93 12.74
C SER A 215 12.77 -9.40 12.35
N MET A 216 13.39 -9.72 11.23
CA MET A 216 13.57 -11.10 10.80
C MET A 216 14.91 -11.63 11.32
N PRO A 217 14.98 -12.90 11.74
CA PRO A 217 16.26 -13.52 12.04
C PRO A 217 17.20 -13.41 10.83
N LEU A 218 18.45 -13.02 11.06
CA LEU A 218 19.48 -12.89 10.00
C LEU A 218 19.64 -14.16 9.12
N GLY A 219 19.30 -15.34 9.64
CA GLY A 219 19.30 -16.60 8.91
C GLY A 219 18.08 -16.86 8.01
N ALA A 220 17.08 -15.99 8.02
CA ALA A 220 15.90 -16.12 7.14
C ALA A 220 16.16 -15.61 5.70
N LEU A 221 17.27 -14.91 5.48
CA LEU A 221 17.74 -14.49 4.16
C LEU A 221 18.62 -15.59 3.59
N VAL A 222 18.24 -16.14 2.44
CA VAL A 222 19.08 -17.10 1.72
C VAL A 222 20.42 -16.43 1.38
N PRO A 223 21.57 -17.03 1.69
CA PRO A 223 22.88 -16.49 1.31
C PRO A 223 22.93 -16.21 -0.19
N GLY A 224 23.41 -15.02 -0.58
CA GLY A 224 23.43 -14.57 -1.99
C GLY A 224 22.10 -14.00 -2.51
N SER A 225 21.07 -13.88 -1.68
CA SER A 225 19.85 -13.18 -2.06
C SER A 225 20.08 -11.67 -2.20
N MET A 226 19.35 -11.04 -3.14
CA MET A 226 19.41 -9.60 -3.32
C MET A 226 19.01 -8.85 -2.03
N PRO A 227 19.63 -7.68 -1.73
CA PRO A 227 19.29 -6.91 -0.57
C PRO A 227 17.83 -6.47 -0.61
N MET A 228 17.09 -6.81 0.44
CA MET A 228 15.67 -6.49 0.55
C MET A 228 15.49 -5.10 1.15
N GLN A 229 15.38 -4.08 0.30
CA GLN A 229 15.26 -2.70 0.75
C GLN A 229 13.90 -2.37 1.40
N TRP A 230 12.84 -3.11 1.06
CA TRP A 230 11.52 -3.00 1.68
C TRP A 230 11.37 -3.99 2.84
N ALA A 231 12.34 -3.96 3.74
CA ALA A 231 12.40 -4.80 4.94
C ALA A 231 13.04 -4.05 6.11
N TYR A 232 12.98 -4.62 7.31
CA TYR A 232 13.79 -4.21 8.46
C TYR A 232 15.28 -4.13 8.05
N PRO A 233 16.03 -3.10 8.41
CA PRO A 233 15.73 -2.01 9.32
C PRO A 233 15.23 -0.72 8.63
N ASN A 234 14.87 -0.78 7.33
CA ASN A 234 14.47 0.39 6.58
C ASN A 234 13.01 0.80 6.87
N GLY A 235 12.78 2.10 6.96
CA GLY A 235 11.48 2.74 6.97
C GLY A 235 11.29 3.63 5.74
N TRP A 236 10.05 3.73 5.27
CA TRP A 236 9.65 4.42 4.05
C TRP A 236 8.53 5.42 4.32
N ALA A 237 8.62 6.60 3.71
CA ALA A 237 7.64 7.67 3.91
C ALA A 237 6.18 7.24 3.63
N PRO A 238 5.85 6.58 2.50
CA PRO A 238 4.47 6.18 2.21
C PRO A 238 3.86 5.30 3.29
N LEU A 239 4.64 4.39 3.86
CA LEU A 239 4.16 3.48 4.90
C LEU A 239 3.89 4.18 6.22
N HIS A 240 4.73 5.17 6.58
CA HIS A 240 4.45 6.04 7.72
C HIS A 240 3.14 6.81 7.53
N PHE A 241 2.91 7.35 6.33
CA PHE A 241 1.67 8.05 6.00
C PHE A 241 0.44 7.14 6.16
N ILE A 242 0.46 5.94 5.60
CA ILE A 242 -0.63 4.94 5.70
C ILE A 242 -0.94 4.63 7.17
N VAL A 243 0.09 4.34 7.97
CA VAL A 243 -0.09 4.00 9.39
C VAL A 243 -0.62 5.21 10.19
N VAL A 244 -0.01 6.38 10.03
CA VAL A 244 -0.42 7.60 10.75
C VAL A 244 -1.86 7.98 10.41
N LYS A 245 -2.23 7.97 9.12
CA LYS A 245 -3.60 8.28 8.70
C LYS A 245 -4.61 7.20 9.13
N GLY A 246 -4.20 5.93 9.10
CA GLY A 246 -5.01 4.84 9.64
C GLY A 246 -5.30 5.02 11.14
N LEU A 247 -4.27 5.33 11.94
CA LEU A 247 -4.42 5.60 13.37
C LEU A 247 -5.33 6.80 13.65
N GLN A 248 -5.14 7.91 12.91
CA GLN A 248 -5.98 9.11 13.04
C GLN A 248 -7.46 8.80 12.76
N ARG A 249 -7.75 8.00 11.73
CA ARG A 249 -9.11 7.60 11.35
C ARG A 249 -9.87 6.91 12.49
N TYR A 250 -9.16 6.15 13.32
CA TYR A 250 -9.73 5.40 14.45
C TYR A 250 -9.51 6.09 15.81
N GLY A 251 -9.13 7.37 15.84
CA GLY A 251 -9.00 8.16 17.05
C GLY A 251 -7.71 7.94 17.85
N TYR A 252 -6.74 7.19 17.34
CA TYR A 252 -5.44 6.95 17.99
C TYR A 252 -4.43 8.07 17.68
N HIS A 253 -4.82 9.31 18.07
CA HIS A 253 -4.05 10.52 17.74
C HIS A 253 -2.70 10.58 18.44
N ALA A 254 -2.59 10.05 19.67
CA ALA A 254 -1.35 10.03 20.43
C ALA A 254 -0.28 9.14 19.75
N GLU A 255 -0.68 7.93 19.33
CA GLU A 255 0.16 7.01 18.61
C GLU A 255 0.55 7.56 17.24
N ALA A 256 -0.39 8.13 16.51
CA ALA A 256 -0.17 8.76 15.22
C ALA A 256 0.88 9.88 15.32
N ARG A 257 0.72 10.79 16.29
CA ARG A 257 1.66 11.89 16.55
C ARG A 257 3.05 11.36 16.94
N ARG A 258 3.13 10.38 17.82
CA ARG A 258 4.40 9.78 18.25
C ARG A 258 5.19 9.22 17.05
N ILE A 259 4.52 8.48 16.16
CA ILE A 259 5.13 7.90 14.97
C ILE A 259 5.57 9.00 13.99
N ALA A 260 4.69 9.96 13.71
CA ALA A 260 4.99 11.09 12.83
C ALA A 260 6.22 11.87 13.33
N MET A 261 6.28 12.19 14.62
CA MET A 261 7.40 12.92 15.22
C MET A 261 8.73 12.16 15.12
N ARG A 262 8.74 10.82 15.32
CA ARG A 262 9.96 10.04 15.15
C ARG A 262 10.46 10.09 13.71
N TRP A 263 9.55 9.99 12.75
CA TRP A 263 9.87 10.08 11.33
C TRP A 263 10.42 11.46 10.98
N LEU A 264 9.75 12.54 11.43
CA LEU A 264 10.21 13.92 11.22
C LEU A 264 11.61 14.15 11.80
N HIS A 265 11.87 13.70 13.03
CA HIS A 265 13.18 13.82 13.66
C HIS A 265 14.28 13.10 12.88
N THR A 266 13.97 11.89 12.34
CA THR A 266 14.93 11.13 11.53
C THR A 266 15.28 11.88 10.25
N ASN A 267 14.28 12.39 9.53
CA ASN A 267 14.47 13.18 8.33
C ASN A 267 15.27 14.46 8.60
N LEU A 268 14.86 15.22 9.63
CA LEU A 268 15.49 16.49 10.00
C LEU A 268 16.95 16.29 10.44
N ARG A 269 17.23 15.25 11.22
CA ARG A 269 18.60 14.91 11.63
C ARG A 269 19.47 14.64 10.42
N TRP A 270 18.99 13.80 9.49
CA TRP A 270 19.73 13.48 8.28
C TRP A 270 19.97 14.73 7.43
N PHE A 271 18.93 15.56 7.23
CA PHE A 271 19.03 16.79 6.48
C PHE A 271 20.05 17.77 7.08
N LYS A 272 20.07 17.94 8.41
CA LYS A 272 21.03 18.82 9.09
C LYS A 272 22.49 18.40 8.87
N HIS A 273 22.75 17.11 8.70
CA HIS A 273 24.13 16.61 8.51
C HIS A 273 24.54 16.50 7.03
N HIS A 274 23.58 16.27 6.13
CA HIS A 274 23.87 15.93 4.74
C HIS A 274 23.24 16.88 3.71
N GLY A 275 22.39 17.82 4.12
CA GLY A 275 21.73 18.78 3.25
C GLY A 275 20.65 18.21 2.34
N VAL A 276 20.30 16.93 2.48
CA VAL A 276 19.34 16.23 1.59
C VAL A 276 18.40 15.31 2.37
N PHE A 277 17.19 15.11 1.84
CA PHE A 277 16.33 14.02 2.24
C PHE A 277 16.59 12.77 1.40
N LEU A 278 16.44 11.61 2.01
CA LEU A 278 16.60 10.31 1.35
C LEU A 278 15.25 9.69 0.97
N GLU A 279 15.30 8.77 0.04
CA GLU A 279 14.20 7.90 -0.36
C GLU A 279 13.65 7.06 0.82
N LYS A 280 14.56 6.56 1.67
CA LYS A 280 14.29 5.69 2.82
C LYS A 280 15.35 5.91 3.90
N TYR A 281 15.08 5.46 5.11
CA TYR A 281 16.01 5.62 6.25
C TYR A 281 16.16 4.33 7.04
N ASN A 282 17.33 4.12 7.65
CA ASN A 282 17.49 3.13 8.70
C ASN A 282 16.79 3.64 9.97
N VAL A 283 15.60 3.14 10.27
CA VAL A 283 14.82 3.61 11.42
C VAL A 283 15.26 2.99 12.75
N VAL A 284 16.05 1.93 12.70
CA VAL A 284 16.64 1.30 13.90
C VAL A 284 17.84 2.12 14.39
N ASN A 285 18.74 2.47 13.47
CA ASN A 285 19.90 3.32 13.70
C ASN A 285 19.87 4.54 12.75
N PRO A 286 19.12 5.61 13.08
CA PRO A 286 18.93 6.75 12.18
C PRO A 286 20.19 7.54 11.82
N GLU A 287 21.31 7.26 12.49
CA GLU A 287 22.63 7.83 12.21
C GLU A 287 23.39 7.05 11.13
N LYS A 288 22.96 5.82 10.84
CA LYS A 288 23.55 4.99 9.80
C LYS A 288 22.78 5.12 8.49
N PRO A 289 23.45 4.97 7.34
CA PRO A 289 22.78 4.91 6.07
C PRO A 289 21.77 3.77 6.01
N PRO A 290 20.70 3.90 5.19
CA PRO A 290 19.75 2.81 4.99
C PRO A 290 20.43 1.60 4.34
N VAL A 291 19.85 0.42 4.54
CA VAL A 291 20.27 -0.77 3.81
C VAL A 291 19.99 -0.56 2.33
N LYS A 292 21.02 -0.75 1.52
CA LYS A 292 20.95 -0.57 0.07
C LYS A 292 20.04 -1.62 -0.57
N GLY A 293 19.35 -1.23 -1.64
CA GLY A 293 18.73 -2.15 -2.59
C GLY A 293 19.67 -2.47 -3.74
N VAL A 294 19.10 -2.79 -4.88
CA VAL A 294 19.83 -3.03 -6.13
C VAL A 294 20.36 -1.75 -6.77
N TYR A 295 19.91 -0.60 -6.30
CA TYR A 295 20.37 0.72 -6.75
C TYR A 295 20.79 1.56 -5.54
N PRO A 296 21.61 2.62 -5.74
CA PRO A 296 21.97 3.55 -4.68
C PRO A 296 20.73 4.25 -4.11
N SER A 297 20.73 4.52 -2.79
CA SER A 297 19.67 5.32 -2.18
C SER A 297 19.58 6.70 -2.85
N GLN A 298 18.37 7.06 -3.27
CA GLN A 298 18.11 8.31 -3.98
C GLN A 298 17.96 9.48 -2.98
N THR A 299 18.32 10.68 -3.42
CA THR A 299 18.16 11.93 -2.68
C THR A 299 17.06 12.78 -3.29
N GLY A 300 16.48 13.71 -2.50
CA GLY A 300 15.45 14.64 -2.98
C GLY A 300 14.14 13.92 -3.39
N PHE A 301 13.80 12.81 -2.77
CA PHE A 301 12.71 11.95 -3.20
C PHE A 301 11.35 12.58 -2.89
N GLY A 302 10.46 12.64 -3.89
CA GLY A 302 9.20 13.37 -3.84
C GLY A 302 8.29 12.99 -2.68
N TRP A 303 8.08 11.69 -2.44
CA TRP A 303 7.20 11.26 -1.34
C TRP A 303 7.77 11.56 0.06
N THR A 304 9.11 11.54 0.23
CA THR A 304 9.71 11.90 1.51
C THR A 304 9.49 13.37 1.82
N ASN A 305 9.71 14.24 0.82
CA ASN A 305 9.49 15.68 0.96
C ASN A 305 8.02 15.99 1.26
N ALA A 306 7.10 15.44 0.47
CA ALA A 306 5.67 15.67 0.63
C ALA A 306 5.13 15.19 1.99
N ILE A 307 5.56 14.01 2.45
CA ILE A 307 5.09 13.44 3.71
C ILE A 307 5.76 14.15 4.91
N PHE A 308 7.01 14.60 4.76
CA PHE A 308 7.64 15.45 5.77
C PHE A 308 6.81 16.74 5.98
N GLU A 309 6.50 17.45 4.90
CA GLU A 309 5.66 18.65 4.95
C GLU A 309 4.28 18.35 5.56
N ARG A 310 3.63 17.28 5.09
CA ARG A 310 2.29 16.87 5.58
C ARG A 310 2.26 16.53 7.06
N PHE A 311 3.33 16.03 7.62
CA PHE A 311 3.41 15.73 9.05
C PHE A 311 3.77 16.94 9.92
N CYS A 312 4.29 18.02 9.32
CA CYS A 312 4.53 19.31 10.00
C CYS A 312 3.22 20.12 10.19
N GLN A 313 2.21 19.88 9.37
CA GLN A 313 0.87 20.48 9.47
C GLN A 313 0.01 19.81 10.54
#